data_bba8242539afc9a4db803f69664e2aab
#
_entry.id   bba8242539afc9a4db803f69664e2aab
#
_cell.length_a   1.000
_cell.length_b   1.000
_cell.length_c   1.000
_cell.angle_alpha   90.00
_cell.angle_beta   90.00
_cell.angle_gamma   90.00
#
_symmetry.space_group_name_H-M   'P 1'
#
loop_
_entity.id
_entity.type
_entity.pdbx_description
1 polymer ?
#
loop_
_entity_poly.entity_id
_entity_poly.type
_entity_poly.pdbx_seq_one_letter_code
_entity_poly.pdbx_strand_id
1 'polypeptide(L)'
;MKALAGAVLMAACAFAATGATEAELAAKRQAFGDQRFGIFIHWGFYSMYAQGECYQLSSKAAREDYAQAMHGFCPSAFDACKWVRAFRDAGAKYVTFTSRHHDGFSMFESKFSGGYDIMHSPFGRDICKELADACHAEGVQINFYYSLMDWWRKDYPIGEYSANLGDCKANRANYDTYKRFMLDQIGELLSDRYQPVGCIWMDGEGDHFDDRANALPGGWDFDSIYDLVHSRGALVGNNNNHPTRPKEDIQFFEMNKTAGMDGSAAKRGDKPRERCSTMQKHVWGYKLQGEFYSSEEMVALLARNAAKGVNLLLNVGPRADGELPPQAYAILRDMGRWMRANGASIYATDAGEVACGDAVVSTRGRDGTLYLHFVDPTVTKVAFRPARPVVSATCLATGSAEKVEMTPSGDAVVTISRAAGDAYDHVVRVTF
;
A
#
# COMPACT_ATOMS: atom_id res chain seq x y z
N MET A 1 -46.66 20.62 54.54
CA MET A 1 -46.39 19.92 53.28
C MET A 1 -45.04 20.41 52.75
N LYS A 2 -44.00 19.63 52.91
CA LYS A 2 -42.64 19.96 52.44
C LYS A 2 -42.41 19.12 51.16
N ALA A 3 -42.18 19.82 50.03
CA ALA A 3 -41.81 19.22 48.77
C ALA A 3 -40.29 18.94 48.76
N LEU A 4 -39.90 17.68 48.64
CA LEU A 4 -38.53 17.26 48.33
C LEU A 4 -38.32 17.40 46.83
N ALA A 5 -37.39 18.29 46.42
CA ALA A 5 -36.85 18.33 45.07
C ALA A 5 -35.64 17.38 45.01
N GLY A 6 -35.80 16.26 44.30
CA GLY A 6 -34.70 15.35 43.98
C GLY A 6 -33.91 15.86 42.80
N ALA A 7 -32.67 16.27 43.03
CA ALA A 7 -31.71 16.56 41.93
C ALA A 7 -31.12 15.24 41.42
N VAL A 8 -31.44 14.87 40.18
CA VAL A 8 -30.78 13.78 39.45
C VAL A 8 -29.48 14.34 38.89
N LEU A 9 -28.36 13.95 39.49
CA LEU A 9 -27.02 14.23 38.94
C LEU A 9 -26.79 13.26 37.77
N MET A 10 -26.89 13.75 36.54
CA MET A 10 -26.37 13.02 35.38
C MET A 10 -24.84 13.19 35.36
N ALA A 11 -24.15 12.12 35.75
CA ALA A 11 -22.70 12.03 35.50
C ALA A 11 -22.49 11.77 34.02
N ALA A 12 -22.13 12.82 33.27
CA ALA A 12 -21.60 12.69 31.92
C ALA A 12 -20.20 12.06 32.04
N CYS A 13 -20.09 10.76 31.85
CA CYS A 13 -18.81 10.12 31.57
C CYS A 13 -18.34 10.61 30.20
N ALA A 14 -17.56 11.68 30.17
CA ALA A 14 -16.74 12.00 29.03
C ALA A 14 -15.66 10.91 28.93
N PHE A 15 -15.88 9.91 28.08
CA PHE A 15 -14.79 9.07 27.59
C PHE A 15 -13.90 10.01 26.76
N ALA A 16 -12.86 10.54 27.37
CA ALA A 16 -11.73 11.04 26.61
C ALA A 16 -11.21 9.82 25.83
N ALA A 17 -11.36 9.82 24.51
CA ALA A 17 -10.71 8.84 23.65
C ALA A 17 -9.20 9.02 23.86
N THR A 18 -8.61 8.22 24.73
CA THR A 18 -7.17 8.11 24.83
C THR A 18 -6.72 7.46 23.52
N GLY A 19 -5.92 8.16 22.71
CA GLY A 19 -5.35 7.64 21.46
C GLY A 19 -4.67 6.29 21.69
N ALA A 20 -4.36 5.59 20.60
CA ALA A 20 -3.70 4.28 20.71
C ALA A 20 -2.39 4.40 21.49
N THR A 21 -2.16 3.48 22.38
CA THR A 21 -0.92 3.36 23.12
C THR A 21 0.22 2.87 22.20
N GLU A 22 1.47 3.15 22.56
CA GLU A 22 2.63 2.65 21.79
C GLU A 22 2.64 1.11 21.72
N ALA A 23 2.18 0.41 22.73
CA ALA A 23 2.08 -1.04 22.72
C ALA A 23 1.05 -1.54 21.66
N GLU A 24 -0.07 -0.85 21.54
CA GLU A 24 -1.09 -1.16 20.52
C GLU A 24 -0.58 -0.83 19.11
N LEU A 25 0.11 0.29 18.93
CA LEU A 25 0.74 0.64 17.64
C LEU A 25 1.85 -0.37 17.27
N ALA A 26 2.66 -0.80 18.23
CA ALA A 26 3.68 -1.83 18.01
C ALA A 26 3.06 -3.17 17.56
N ALA A 27 1.97 -3.60 18.19
CA ALA A 27 1.25 -4.81 17.80
C ALA A 27 0.67 -4.68 16.37
N LYS A 28 0.12 -3.51 16.02
CA LYS A 28 -0.39 -3.24 14.67
C LYS A 28 0.73 -3.21 13.63
N ARG A 29 1.88 -2.61 13.93
CA ARG A 29 3.06 -2.65 13.05
C ARG A 29 3.50 -4.08 12.77
N GLN A 30 3.57 -4.92 13.80
CA GLN A 30 3.91 -6.33 13.63
C GLN A 30 2.89 -7.06 12.75
N ALA A 31 1.59 -6.89 13.05
CA ALA A 31 0.51 -7.48 12.26
C ALA A 31 0.54 -7.03 10.79
N PHE A 32 0.80 -5.74 10.55
CA PHE A 32 0.97 -5.21 9.19
C PHE A 32 2.17 -5.86 8.47
N GLY A 33 3.31 -5.98 9.15
CA GLY A 33 4.50 -6.66 8.60
C GLY A 33 4.21 -8.10 8.22
N ASP A 34 3.38 -8.82 8.97
CA ASP A 34 3.02 -10.22 8.73
C ASP A 34 2.11 -10.43 7.51
N GLN A 35 1.42 -9.40 7.06
CA GLN A 35 0.49 -9.48 5.93
C GLN A 35 1.20 -9.69 4.58
N ARG A 36 2.41 -9.19 4.39
CA ARG A 36 3.30 -9.35 3.21
C ARG A 36 2.74 -8.93 1.86
N PHE A 37 1.43 -8.98 1.62
CA PHE A 37 0.83 -8.69 0.33
C PHE A 37 -0.44 -7.85 0.44
N GLY A 38 -0.47 -6.71 -0.25
CA GLY A 38 -1.62 -5.82 -0.39
C GLY A 38 -1.82 -5.34 -1.82
N ILE A 39 -2.99 -4.75 -2.08
CA ILE A 39 -3.33 -4.14 -3.36
C ILE A 39 -3.42 -2.63 -3.19
N PHE A 40 -2.74 -1.90 -4.07
CA PHE A 40 -2.88 -0.46 -4.24
C PHE A 40 -3.88 -0.17 -5.36
N ILE A 41 -4.69 0.86 -5.21
CA ILE A 41 -5.63 1.27 -6.25
C ILE A 41 -5.44 2.76 -6.51
N HIS A 42 -4.90 3.09 -7.69
CA HIS A 42 -4.84 4.47 -8.17
C HIS A 42 -6.02 4.74 -9.08
N TRP A 43 -7.03 5.43 -8.58
CA TRP A 43 -8.24 5.71 -9.31
C TRP A 43 -8.89 7.04 -8.95
N GLY A 44 -9.35 7.74 -9.96
CA GLY A 44 -10.03 9.02 -9.91
C GLY A 44 -10.57 9.37 -11.30
N PHE A 45 -11.16 10.55 -11.46
CA PHE A 45 -11.69 10.94 -12.76
C PHE A 45 -10.58 11.09 -13.83
N TYR A 46 -9.32 11.21 -13.45
CA TYR A 46 -8.17 11.16 -14.37
C TYR A 46 -8.14 9.87 -15.24
N SER A 47 -8.76 8.80 -14.76
CA SER A 47 -8.90 7.55 -15.55
C SER A 47 -9.69 7.73 -16.84
N MET A 48 -10.51 8.79 -16.95
CA MET A 48 -11.26 9.14 -18.18
C MET A 48 -10.32 9.50 -19.33
N TYR A 49 -9.15 10.05 -19.02
CA TYR A 49 -8.14 10.37 -20.03
C TYR A 49 -7.32 9.15 -20.46
N ALA A 50 -7.35 8.07 -19.67
CA ALA A 50 -6.59 6.84 -19.92
C ALA A 50 -5.08 7.07 -20.21
N GLN A 51 -4.48 8.00 -19.48
CA GLN A 51 -3.09 8.46 -19.63
C GLN A 51 -2.29 8.42 -18.32
N GLY A 52 -2.85 7.79 -17.28
CA GLY A 52 -2.26 7.75 -15.95
C GLY A 52 -2.77 8.86 -15.03
N GLU A 53 -2.36 8.77 -13.77
CA GLU A 53 -2.82 9.62 -12.66
C GLU A 53 -2.32 11.07 -12.73
N CYS A 54 -1.15 11.28 -13.32
CA CYS A 54 -0.51 12.60 -13.46
C CYS A 54 -0.87 13.31 -14.78
N TYR A 55 -2.01 12.97 -15.43
CA TYR A 55 -2.40 13.57 -16.70
C TYR A 55 -2.50 15.09 -16.64
N GLN A 56 -3.04 15.67 -15.58
CA GLN A 56 -3.13 17.12 -15.40
C GLN A 56 -1.75 17.79 -15.50
N LEU A 57 -0.75 17.22 -14.82
CA LEU A 57 0.62 17.74 -14.82
C LEU A 57 1.26 17.58 -16.20
N SER A 58 1.12 16.43 -16.83
CA SER A 58 1.75 16.13 -18.13
C SER A 58 1.12 16.88 -19.30
N SER A 59 -0.20 17.09 -19.27
CA SER A 59 -0.96 17.83 -20.28
C SER A 59 -0.86 19.35 -20.09
N LYS A 60 -0.43 19.82 -18.90
CA LYS A 60 -0.46 21.22 -18.51
C LYS A 60 -1.85 21.83 -18.59
N ALA A 61 -2.89 21.02 -18.41
CA ALA A 61 -4.27 21.49 -18.42
C ALA A 61 -4.49 22.53 -17.33
N ALA A 62 -5.17 23.61 -17.68
CA ALA A 62 -5.57 24.61 -16.71
C ALA A 62 -6.44 23.96 -15.61
N ARG A 63 -6.25 24.40 -14.38
CA ARG A 63 -6.90 23.86 -13.18
C ARG A 63 -8.43 23.76 -13.35
N GLU A 64 -9.03 24.84 -13.79
CA GLU A 64 -10.47 24.96 -13.95
C GLU A 64 -10.99 24.07 -15.09
N ASP A 65 -10.28 24.01 -16.21
CA ASP A 65 -10.65 23.17 -17.36
C ASP A 65 -10.54 21.68 -17.03
N TYR A 66 -9.47 21.30 -16.32
CA TYR A 66 -9.29 19.92 -15.86
C TYR A 66 -10.42 19.48 -14.91
N ALA A 67 -10.78 20.34 -13.97
CA ALA A 67 -11.81 20.06 -12.97
C ALA A 67 -13.21 19.84 -13.60
N GLN A 68 -13.51 20.46 -14.76
CA GLN A 68 -14.79 20.24 -15.45
C GLN A 68 -15.01 18.77 -15.83
N ALA A 69 -13.95 18.00 -16.00
CA ALA A 69 -14.06 16.58 -16.34
C ALA A 69 -14.78 15.75 -15.27
N MET A 70 -14.79 16.18 -14.00
CA MET A 70 -15.53 15.50 -12.94
C MET A 70 -17.02 15.36 -13.26
N HIS A 71 -17.61 16.31 -14.00
CA HIS A 71 -19.02 16.27 -14.40
C HIS A 71 -19.34 15.20 -15.45
N GLY A 72 -18.33 14.56 -16.03
CA GLY A 72 -18.47 13.37 -16.87
C GLY A 72 -18.14 12.05 -16.15
N PHE A 73 -17.64 12.10 -14.93
CA PHE A 73 -17.18 10.90 -14.22
C PHE A 73 -18.34 10.15 -13.58
N CYS A 74 -18.74 9.06 -14.26
CA CYS A 74 -19.83 8.18 -13.80
C CYS A 74 -19.43 6.71 -13.97
N PRO A 75 -18.63 6.14 -13.03
CA PRO A 75 -18.14 4.78 -13.11
C PRO A 75 -19.25 3.75 -12.82
N SER A 76 -20.19 3.60 -13.74
CA SER A 76 -21.42 2.82 -13.55
C SER A 76 -21.20 1.30 -13.39
N ALA A 77 -20.04 0.79 -13.78
CA ALA A 77 -19.68 -0.62 -13.61
C ALA A 77 -18.87 -0.90 -12.31
N PHE A 78 -18.66 0.13 -11.47
CA PHE A 78 -17.96 -0.05 -10.19
C PHE A 78 -18.75 -0.94 -9.24
N ASP A 79 -18.08 -1.99 -8.77
CA ASP A 79 -18.56 -2.93 -7.75
C ASP A 79 -17.43 -3.23 -6.75
N ALA A 80 -17.50 -2.61 -5.58
CA ALA A 80 -16.51 -2.76 -4.52
C ALA A 80 -16.37 -4.22 -4.05
N CYS A 81 -17.48 -4.96 -3.95
CA CYS A 81 -17.46 -6.37 -3.53
C CYS A 81 -16.74 -7.25 -4.56
N LYS A 82 -16.96 -7.00 -5.85
CA LYS A 82 -16.28 -7.71 -6.94
C LYS A 82 -14.76 -7.48 -6.88
N TRP A 83 -14.35 -6.23 -6.68
CA TRP A 83 -12.94 -5.89 -6.57
C TRP A 83 -12.29 -6.55 -5.36
N VAL A 84 -12.86 -6.35 -4.18
CA VAL A 84 -12.28 -6.85 -2.93
C VAL A 84 -12.20 -8.38 -2.90
N ARG A 85 -13.21 -9.08 -3.46
CA ARG A 85 -13.14 -10.54 -3.63
C ARG A 85 -11.98 -10.96 -4.53
N ALA A 86 -11.79 -10.28 -5.67
CA ALA A 86 -10.68 -10.59 -6.56
C ALA A 86 -9.32 -10.37 -5.86
N PHE A 87 -9.18 -9.34 -5.03
CA PHE A 87 -7.97 -9.05 -4.26
C PHE A 87 -7.73 -10.09 -3.16
N ARG A 88 -8.78 -10.40 -2.37
CA ARG A 88 -8.71 -11.46 -1.35
C ARG A 88 -8.35 -12.81 -1.96
N ASP A 89 -8.97 -13.17 -3.08
CA ASP A 89 -8.75 -14.44 -3.76
C ASP A 89 -7.35 -14.52 -4.39
N ALA A 90 -6.76 -13.38 -4.73
CA ALA A 90 -5.35 -13.27 -5.11
C ALA A 90 -4.39 -13.45 -3.91
N GLY A 91 -4.89 -13.40 -2.68
CA GLY A 91 -4.12 -13.56 -1.45
C GLY A 91 -3.77 -12.23 -0.76
N ALA A 92 -4.28 -11.08 -1.24
CA ALA A 92 -4.04 -9.82 -0.57
C ALA A 92 -4.71 -9.78 0.82
N LYS A 93 -4.02 -9.18 1.78
CA LYS A 93 -4.49 -9.00 3.17
C LYS A 93 -5.00 -7.60 3.46
N TYR A 94 -4.61 -6.64 2.62
CA TYR A 94 -5.04 -5.26 2.75
C TYR A 94 -5.16 -4.60 1.38
N VAL A 95 -5.94 -3.53 1.36
CA VAL A 95 -6.13 -2.63 0.21
C VAL A 95 -5.74 -1.23 0.64
N THR A 96 -4.96 -0.53 -0.17
CA THR A 96 -4.70 0.91 -0.04
C THR A 96 -5.34 1.62 -1.23
N PHE A 97 -6.27 2.53 -0.97
CA PHE A 97 -7.02 3.24 -2.00
C PHE A 97 -6.67 4.72 -2.04
N THR A 98 -6.45 5.29 -3.22
CA THR A 98 -6.24 6.74 -3.39
C THR A 98 -7.54 7.49 -3.10
N SER A 99 -7.78 7.81 -1.83
CA SER A 99 -8.97 8.58 -1.40
C SER A 99 -8.98 9.98 -1.99
N ARG A 100 -7.79 10.55 -2.23
CA ARG A 100 -7.54 11.83 -2.90
C ARG A 100 -6.12 11.84 -3.44
N HIS A 101 -5.95 11.96 -4.76
CA HIS A 101 -4.64 12.07 -5.40
C HIS A 101 -4.21 13.54 -5.56
N HIS A 102 -3.08 13.82 -6.21
CA HIS A 102 -2.49 15.16 -6.36
C HIS A 102 -3.41 16.16 -7.05
N ASP A 103 -4.35 15.70 -7.90
CA ASP A 103 -5.35 16.54 -8.57
C ASP A 103 -6.39 17.15 -7.59
N GLY A 104 -6.37 16.71 -6.33
CA GLY A 104 -7.21 17.24 -5.26
C GLY A 104 -8.66 16.72 -5.25
N PHE A 105 -9.05 15.86 -6.20
CA PHE A 105 -10.40 15.30 -6.25
C PHE A 105 -10.61 14.23 -5.18
N SER A 106 -11.61 14.43 -4.32
CA SER A 106 -11.92 13.50 -3.22
C SER A 106 -12.85 12.39 -3.71
N MET A 107 -12.42 11.12 -3.58
CA MET A 107 -13.21 9.93 -3.92
C MET A 107 -14.15 9.51 -2.80
N PHE A 108 -14.44 10.39 -1.86
CA PHE A 108 -15.30 10.19 -0.69
C PHE A 108 -16.16 11.43 -0.41
N GLU A 109 -17.20 11.25 0.38
CA GLU A 109 -18.06 12.34 0.84
C GLU A 109 -17.28 13.22 1.82
N SER A 110 -16.87 14.41 1.36
CA SER A 110 -16.14 15.37 2.18
C SER A 110 -16.89 16.68 2.35
N LYS A 111 -17.08 17.10 3.59
CA LYS A 111 -17.68 18.42 3.93
C LYS A 111 -16.74 19.59 3.61
N PHE A 112 -15.47 19.30 3.40
CA PHE A 112 -14.42 20.28 3.17
C PHE A 112 -13.99 20.41 1.72
N SER A 113 -14.47 19.54 0.81
CA SER A 113 -14.09 19.51 -0.61
C SER A 113 -14.49 20.76 -1.40
N GLY A 114 -15.48 21.53 -0.90
CA GLY A 114 -16.05 22.65 -1.64
C GLY A 114 -16.78 22.22 -2.92
N GLY A 115 -17.24 20.98 -2.99
CA GLY A 115 -17.92 20.39 -4.15
C GLY A 115 -16.97 19.72 -5.15
N TYR A 116 -15.68 19.62 -4.85
CA TYR A 116 -14.70 18.92 -5.68
C TYR A 116 -14.49 17.50 -5.16
N ASP A 117 -15.54 16.69 -5.27
CA ASP A 117 -15.57 15.31 -4.80
C ASP A 117 -16.56 14.46 -5.62
N ILE A 118 -16.49 13.13 -5.37
CA ILE A 118 -17.28 12.12 -6.08
C ILE A 118 -18.80 12.28 -5.87
N MET A 119 -19.26 12.87 -4.75
CA MET A 119 -20.67 13.09 -4.47
C MET A 119 -21.27 14.17 -5.37
N HIS A 120 -20.44 15.10 -5.89
CA HIS A 120 -20.81 16.14 -6.83
C HIS A 120 -20.58 15.75 -8.30
N SER A 121 -20.09 14.53 -8.56
CA SER A 121 -20.07 13.94 -9.89
C SER A 121 -21.42 13.30 -10.24
N PRO A 122 -21.69 12.95 -11.52
CA PRO A 122 -22.89 12.19 -11.89
C PRO A 122 -23.03 10.83 -11.21
N PHE A 123 -21.94 10.29 -10.68
CA PHE A 123 -21.94 9.02 -9.94
C PHE A 123 -22.60 9.14 -8.56
N GLY A 124 -22.29 10.20 -7.80
CA GLY A 124 -22.95 10.55 -6.54
C GLY A 124 -22.90 9.48 -5.44
N ARG A 125 -21.87 8.61 -5.42
CA ARG A 125 -21.67 7.55 -4.44
C ARG A 125 -20.28 7.64 -3.82
N ASP A 126 -20.19 7.41 -2.51
CA ASP A 126 -18.93 7.43 -1.74
C ASP A 126 -18.13 6.13 -1.96
N ILE A 127 -17.13 6.19 -2.83
CA ILE A 127 -16.32 5.02 -3.22
C ILE A 127 -15.46 4.54 -2.04
N CYS A 128 -14.91 5.45 -1.22
CA CYS A 128 -14.16 5.07 -0.03
C CYS A 128 -15.03 4.28 0.96
N LYS A 129 -16.29 4.69 1.14
CA LYS A 129 -17.22 3.98 2.01
C LYS A 129 -17.55 2.60 1.49
N GLU A 130 -17.86 2.48 0.22
CA GLU A 130 -18.20 1.19 -0.38
C GLU A 130 -17.02 0.21 -0.35
N LEU A 131 -15.80 0.70 -0.60
CA LEU A 131 -14.59 -0.13 -0.48
C LEU A 131 -14.31 -0.52 0.97
N ALA A 132 -14.49 0.39 1.93
CA ALA A 132 -14.33 0.07 3.36
C ALA A 132 -15.30 -1.03 3.78
N ASP A 133 -16.59 -0.89 3.44
CA ASP A 133 -17.61 -1.89 3.76
C ASP A 133 -17.31 -3.25 3.14
N ALA A 134 -16.91 -3.27 1.86
CA ALA A 134 -16.55 -4.51 1.18
C ALA A 134 -15.31 -5.16 1.80
N CYS A 135 -14.29 -4.37 2.15
CA CYS A 135 -13.09 -4.87 2.82
C CYS A 135 -13.42 -5.48 4.19
N HIS A 136 -14.23 -4.79 5.01
CA HIS A 136 -14.66 -5.30 6.31
C HIS A 136 -15.45 -6.59 6.18
N ALA A 137 -16.37 -6.68 5.22
CA ALA A 137 -17.17 -7.89 4.97
C ALA A 137 -16.31 -9.10 4.53
N GLU A 138 -15.22 -8.87 3.83
CA GLU A 138 -14.35 -9.93 3.30
C GLU A 138 -13.10 -10.18 4.20
N GLY A 139 -12.98 -9.51 5.35
CA GLY A 139 -11.85 -9.63 6.27
C GLY A 139 -10.52 -9.12 5.70
N VAL A 140 -10.58 -8.13 4.81
CA VAL A 140 -9.43 -7.44 4.22
C VAL A 140 -9.27 -6.09 4.90
N GLN A 141 -8.06 -5.70 5.29
CA GLN A 141 -7.80 -4.40 5.89
C GLN A 141 -7.92 -3.30 4.83
N ILE A 142 -8.63 -2.20 5.15
CA ILE A 142 -8.64 -1.00 4.31
C ILE A 142 -7.65 0.03 4.84
N ASN A 143 -6.89 0.65 3.93
CA ASN A 143 -6.02 1.79 4.15
C ASN A 143 -6.38 2.88 3.14
N PHE A 144 -6.19 4.14 3.52
CA PHE A 144 -6.40 5.25 2.60
C PHE A 144 -5.07 5.95 2.28
N TYR A 145 -4.79 6.07 0.99
CA TYR A 145 -3.77 6.98 0.50
C TYR A 145 -4.34 8.40 0.50
N TYR A 146 -3.55 9.35 0.94
CA TYR A 146 -3.88 10.76 0.93
C TYR A 146 -2.70 11.60 0.42
N SER A 147 -2.95 12.41 -0.62
CA SER A 147 -1.94 13.31 -1.16
C SER A 147 -1.75 14.55 -0.30
N LEU A 148 -0.50 14.86 0.04
CA LEU A 148 -0.11 16.12 0.64
C LEU A 148 -0.22 17.27 -0.37
N MET A 149 0.07 17.02 -1.66
CA MET A 149 -0.13 17.99 -2.75
C MET A 149 -1.59 18.15 -3.10
N ASP A 150 -1.94 19.35 -3.59
CA ASP A 150 -3.27 19.66 -4.12
C ASP A 150 -3.16 20.63 -5.29
N TRP A 151 -3.38 20.12 -6.50
CA TRP A 151 -3.31 20.94 -7.71
C TRP A 151 -4.60 21.74 -7.97
N TRP A 152 -5.65 21.48 -7.20
CA TRP A 152 -6.93 22.20 -7.32
C TRP A 152 -7.06 23.41 -6.41
N ARG A 153 -6.69 23.28 -5.13
CA ARG A 153 -6.95 24.33 -4.15
C ARG A 153 -6.09 25.57 -4.35
N LYS A 154 -6.71 26.73 -4.25
CA LYS A 154 -6.04 28.03 -4.42
C LYS A 154 -5.18 28.44 -3.21
N ASP A 155 -5.43 27.86 -2.05
CA ASP A 155 -4.63 28.08 -0.83
C ASP A 155 -3.46 27.08 -0.70
N TYR A 156 -3.36 26.09 -1.60
CA TYR A 156 -2.19 25.26 -1.72
C TYR A 156 -1.07 26.01 -2.48
N PRO A 157 0.10 26.20 -1.85
CA PRO A 157 1.22 26.84 -2.52
C PRO A 157 1.94 25.82 -3.42
N ILE A 158 1.69 25.89 -4.71
CA ILE A 158 2.36 25.02 -5.70
C ILE A 158 3.88 25.15 -5.58
N GLY A 159 4.58 24.01 -5.47
CA GLY A 159 6.03 23.92 -5.34
C GLY A 159 6.74 23.61 -6.65
N GLU A 160 8.02 23.22 -6.53
CA GLU A 160 8.88 22.96 -7.70
C GLU A 160 8.39 21.80 -8.58
N TYR A 161 7.91 20.72 -7.96
CA TYR A 161 7.44 19.54 -8.70
C TYR A 161 6.23 19.86 -9.57
N SER A 162 5.33 20.70 -9.07
CA SER A 162 4.08 21.07 -9.72
C SER A 162 4.14 22.45 -10.42
N ALA A 163 5.32 23.01 -10.59
CA ALA A 163 5.51 24.39 -11.08
C ALA A 163 4.84 24.68 -12.45
N ASN A 164 4.58 23.66 -13.25
CA ASN A 164 3.88 23.80 -14.53
C ASN A 164 2.39 24.13 -14.39
N LEU A 165 1.80 23.98 -13.20
CA LEU A 165 0.36 24.13 -12.95
C LEU A 165 -0.01 25.47 -12.28
N GLY A 166 0.96 26.31 -11.96
CA GLY A 166 0.67 27.62 -11.36
C GLY A 166 1.89 28.39 -10.85
N ASP A 167 1.62 29.52 -10.24
CA ASP A 167 2.65 30.35 -9.62
C ASP A 167 2.96 29.87 -8.19
N CYS A 168 4.14 29.28 -7.99
CA CYS A 168 4.64 28.82 -6.70
C CYS A 168 4.64 29.91 -5.60
N LYS A 169 4.55 31.17 -5.95
CA LYS A 169 4.65 32.29 -5.00
C LYS A 169 3.31 32.78 -4.48
N ALA A 170 2.21 32.44 -5.18
CA ALA A 170 0.94 33.13 -5.01
C ALA A 170 0.22 32.86 -3.68
N ASN A 171 0.42 31.70 -3.04
CA ASN A 171 -0.46 31.26 -1.95
C ASN A 171 0.22 30.92 -0.61
N ARG A 172 1.48 31.32 -0.43
CA ARG A 172 2.19 31.07 0.85
C ARG A 172 1.50 31.69 2.07
N ALA A 173 0.77 32.77 1.89
CA ALA A 173 0.04 33.44 2.96
C ALA A 173 -1.15 32.62 3.51
N ASN A 174 -1.68 31.67 2.74
CA ASN A 174 -2.86 30.89 3.09
C ASN A 174 -2.54 29.41 3.41
N TYR A 175 -1.27 29.09 3.56
CA TYR A 175 -0.83 27.70 3.76
C TYR A 175 -1.39 27.05 5.03
N ASP A 176 -1.56 27.82 6.10
CA ASP A 176 -2.18 27.30 7.33
C ASP A 176 -3.65 26.89 7.11
N THR A 177 -4.37 27.59 6.22
CA THR A 177 -5.72 27.19 5.81
C THR A 177 -5.70 25.85 5.08
N TYR A 178 -4.73 25.65 4.19
CA TYR A 178 -4.55 24.36 3.51
C TYR A 178 -4.20 23.24 4.48
N LYS A 179 -3.26 23.45 5.40
CA LYS A 179 -2.91 22.43 6.43
C LYS A 179 -4.14 22.06 7.26
N ARG A 180 -4.95 23.02 7.64
CA ARG A 180 -6.18 22.76 8.39
C ARG A 180 -7.17 21.92 7.57
N PHE A 181 -7.40 22.29 6.31
CA PHE A 181 -8.22 21.50 5.39
C PHE A 181 -7.74 20.06 5.28
N MET A 182 -6.44 19.83 5.14
CA MET A 182 -5.85 18.50 5.07
C MET A 182 -6.12 17.69 6.33
N LEU A 183 -5.92 18.27 7.52
CA LEU A 183 -6.22 17.62 8.80
C LEU A 183 -7.72 17.32 8.94
N ASP A 184 -8.59 18.22 8.52
CA ASP A 184 -10.03 18.02 8.56
C ASP A 184 -10.46 16.86 7.66
N GLN A 185 -9.94 16.73 6.42
CA GLN A 185 -10.22 15.62 5.53
C GLN A 185 -9.65 14.29 6.03
N ILE A 186 -8.42 14.28 6.57
CA ILE A 186 -7.84 13.07 7.19
C ILE A 186 -8.72 12.65 8.38
N GLY A 187 -9.21 13.60 9.16
CA GLY A 187 -10.14 13.35 10.25
C GLY A 187 -11.47 12.73 9.78
N GLU A 188 -12.00 13.14 8.60
CA GLU A 188 -13.18 12.50 7.99
C GLU A 188 -12.91 11.05 7.62
N LEU A 189 -11.79 10.76 6.94
CA LEU A 189 -11.40 9.39 6.56
C LEU A 189 -11.17 8.47 7.77
N LEU A 190 -10.81 9.04 8.91
CA LEU A 190 -10.62 8.32 10.18
C LEU A 190 -11.87 8.33 11.08
N SER A 191 -12.99 8.86 10.61
CA SER A 191 -14.26 8.85 11.37
C SER A 191 -14.86 7.46 11.45
N ASP A 192 -15.83 7.26 12.36
CA ASP A 192 -16.54 6.00 12.53
C ASP A 192 -17.22 5.49 11.25
N ARG A 193 -17.46 6.38 10.28
CA ARG A 193 -18.02 6.06 8.98
C ARG A 193 -17.19 5.02 8.20
N TYR A 194 -15.86 5.07 8.31
CA TYR A 194 -14.95 4.23 7.53
C TYR A 194 -14.20 3.19 8.37
N GLN A 195 -14.36 3.24 9.71
CA GLN A 195 -13.63 2.37 10.63
C GLN A 195 -14.04 0.89 10.53
N PRO A 196 -13.10 -0.04 10.79
CA PRO A 196 -11.68 0.18 11.15
C PRO A 196 -10.80 0.51 9.93
N VAL A 197 -10.01 1.58 10.03
CA VAL A 197 -8.98 1.95 9.04
C VAL A 197 -7.62 1.52 9.56
N GLY A 198 -6.85 0.80 8.76
CA GLY A 198 -5.56 0.26 9.19
C GLY A 198 -4.42 1.27 9.12
N CYS A 199 -4.36 2.07 8.04
CA CYS A 199 -3.26 2.99 7.79
C CYS A 199 -3.71 4.21 6.96
N ILE A 200 -3.09 5.36 7.24
CA ILE A 200 -3.05 6.50 6.30
C ILE A 200 -1.71 6.48 5.58
N TRP A 201 -1.75 6.26 4.29
CA TRP A 201 -0.61 6.23 3.38
C TRP A 201 -0.43 7.61 2.73
N MET A 202 0.62 8.33 3.08
CA MET A 202 0.81 9.72 2.63
C MET A 202 1.82 9.81 1.49
N ASP A 203 1.62 10.79 0.60
CA ASP A 203 2.48 11.04 -0.54
C ASP A 203 2.45 12.52 -0.95
N GLY A 204 3.38 12.90 -1.82
CA GLY A 204 3.37 14.23 -2.41
C GLY A 204 4.14 15.28 -1.61
N GLU A 205 5.10 14.88 -0.77
CA GLU A 205 6.01 15.82 -0.10
C GLU A 205 6.88 16.62 -1.07
N GLY A 206 7.01 16.14 -2.32
CA GLY A 206 7.98 16.62 -3.30
C GLY A 206 7.94 18.12 -3.65
N ASP A 207 6.79 18.78 -3.47
CA ASP A 207 6.68 20.24 -3.68
C ASP A 207 7.38 21.04 -2.57
N HIS A 208 7.40 20.52 -1.33
CA HIS A 208 7.85 21.26 -0.15
C HIS A 208 8.62 20.36 0.81
N PHE A 209 9.83 19.98 0.44
CA PHE A 209 10.71 19.27 1.38
C PHE A 209 11.19 20.18 2.50
N ASP A 210 11.14 19.70 3.74
CA ASP A 210 11.52 20.46 4.95
C ASP A 210 12.98 20.94 4.94
N ASP A 211 13.87 20.29 4.17
CA ASP A 211 15.31 20.56 4.10
C ASP A 211 15.71 21.48 2.95
N ARG A 212 14.76 21.98 2.14
CA ARG A 212 15.05 22.84 0.99
C ARG A 212 14.94 24.32 1.32
N ALA A 213 15.69 25.14 0.58
CA ALA A 213 15.68 26.60 0.69
C ALA A 213 14.29 27.25 0.47
N ASN A 214 13.38 26.52 -0.16
CA ASN A 214 12.00 26.94 -0.40
C ASN A 214 10.99 26.27 0.53
N ALA A 215 11.45 25.62 1.60
CA ALA A 215 10.57 25.03 2.61
C ALA A 215 9.55 26.06 3.09
N LEU A 216 8.32 25.59 3.26
CA LEU A 216 7.26 26.44 3.84
C LEU A 216 7.53 26.66 5.32
N PRO A 217 7.26 27.84 5.87
CA PRO A 217 7.39 28.07 7.30
C PRO A 217 6.57 27.06 8.10
N GLY A 218 7.25 26.29 8.99
CA GLY A 218 6.63 25.20 9.77
C GLY A 218 6.39 23.90 9.01
N GLY A 219 6.88 23.76 7.77
CA GLY A 219 6.79 22.53 6.97
C GLY A 219 5.36 21.99 6.84
N TRP A 220 5.25 20.67 6.67
CA TRP A 220 3.96 19.96 6.58
C TRP A 220 3.25 19.75 7.91
N ASP A 221 3.88 20.09 9.04
CA ASP A 221 3.38 19.81 10.39
C ASP A 221 3.03 18.32 10.58
N PHE A 222 3.99 17.44 10.23
CA PHE A 222 3.81 15.99 10.31
C PHE A 222 3.44 15.51 11.69
N ASP A 223 3.90 16.19 12.75
CA ASP A 223 3.53 15.83 14.12
C ASP A 223 2.03 15.91 14.36
N SER A 224 1.37 16.99 13.92
CA SER A 224 -0.09 17.14 14.04
C SER A 224 -0.82 16.07 13.22
N ILE A 225 -0.32 15.75 12.01
CA ILE A 225 -0.92 14.70 11.16
C ILE A 225 -0.81 13.33 11.84
N TYR A 226 0.39 12.96 12.31
CA TYR A 226 0.63 11.65 12.90
C TYR A 226 -0.11 11.48 14.22
N ASP A 227 -0.16 12.51 15.06
CA ASP A 227 -0.93 12.51 16.30
C ASP A 227 -2.44 12.34 16.04
N LEU A 228 -2.98 12.98 15.00
CA LEU A 228 -4.37 12.78 14.58
C LEU A 228 -4.61 11.33 14.18
N VAL A 229 -3.75 10.74 13.35
CA VAL A 229 -3.89 9.35 12.88
C VAL A 229 -3.79 8.37 14.05
N HIS A 230 -2.79 8.52 14.92
CA HIS A 230 -2.62 7.69 16.11
C HIS A 230 -3.77 7.84 17.12
N SER A 231 -4.36 9.03 17.24
CA SER A 231 -5.52 9.26 18.10
C SER A 231 -6.74 8.42 17.69
N ARG A 232 -6.79 7.99 16.44
CA ARG A 232 -7.82 7.11 15.86
C ARG A 232 -7.38 5.66 15.74
N GLY A 233 -6.19 5.34 16.22
CA GLY A 233 -5.65 3.99 16.28
C GLY A 233 -5.22 3.42 14.92
N ALA A 234 -5.06 4.23 13.89
CA ALA A 234 -4.49 3.83 12.61
C ALA A 234 -2.96 3.99 12.60
N LEU A 235 -2.28 3.26 11.72
CA LEU A 235 -0.87 3.45 11.40
C LEU A 235 -0.70 4.60 10.38
N VAL A 236 0.49 5.14 10.30
CA VAL A 236 0.83 6.18 9.32
C VAL A 236 2.22 6.00 8.75
N GLY A 237 2.38 6.36 7.50
CA GLY A 237 3.67 6.47 6.84
C GLY A 237 3.59 7.40 5.66
N ASN A 238 4.74 7.93 5.24
CA ASN A 238 4.85 8.80 4.09
C ASN A 238 5.79 8.19 3.05
N ASN A 239 5.49 8.38 1.77
CA ASN A 239 6.27 7.85 0.67
C ASN A 239 7.74 8.31 0.75
N ASN A 240 8.65 7.49 0.23
CA ASN A 240 10.09 7.72 0.15
C ASN A 240 10.88 7.65 1.46
N ASN A 241 10.36 6.95 2.47
CA ASN A 241 11.13 6.56 3.68
C ASN A 241 11.89 7.71 4.36
N HIS A 242 11.37 8.24 5.44
CA HIS A 242 11.93 9.38 6.18
C HIS A 242 12.63 8.97 7.47
N PRO A 243 13.96 8.90 7.46
CA PRO A 243 14.73 8.48 8.62
C PRO A 243 14.56 9.30 9.88
N THR A 244 14.24 10.53 9.77
CA THR A 244 14.21 11.49 10.88
C THR A 244 12.85 11.62 11.54
N ARG A 245 11.82 10.89 11.07
CA ARG A 245 10.45 10.99 11.60
C ARG A 245 10.12 9.79 12.49
N PRO A 246 10.29 9.90 13.81
CA PRO A 246 10.13 8.76 14.72
C PRO A 246 8.69 8.25 14.80
N LYS A 247 7.69 9.11 14.58
CA LYS A 247 6.28 8.74 14.64
C LYS A 247 5.76 8.00 13.40
N GLU A 248 6.49 7.96 12.28
CA GLU A 248 6.11 7.10 11.15
C GLU A 248 6.17 5.63 11.56
N ASP A 249 5.11 4.88 11.26
CA ASP A 249 4.98 3.47 11.64
C ASP A 249 5.52 2.52 10.59
N ILE A 250 5.46 2.90 9.32
CA ILE A 250 5.79 2.07 8.17
C ILE A 250 6.78 2.82 7.29
N GLN A 251 7.79 2.11 6.79
CA GLN A 251 8.75 2.64 5.82
C GLN A 251 8.29 2.29 4.40
N PHE A 252 7.90 3.29 3.62
CA PHE A 252 7.44 3.11 2.24
C PHE A 252 8.57 3.32 1.23
N PHE A 253 8.59 2.47 0.20
CA PHE A 253 9.55 2.52 -0.90
C PHE A 253 8.81 2.42 -2.22
N GLU A 254 9.05 3.36 -3.11
CA GLU A 254 8.41 3.39 -4.42
C GLU A 254 9.24 2.64 -5.46
N MET A 255 8.64 1.71 -6.20
CA MET A 255 9.18 0.98 -7.36
C MET A 255 10.66 0.58 -7.22
N ASN A 256 11.55 1.31 -7.89
CA ASN A 256 12.99 1.01 -7.96
C ASN A 256 13.83 1.78 -6.94
N LYS A 257 13.22 2.55 -6.06
CA LYS A 257 13.92 3.23 -4.96
C LYS A 257 14.27 2.19 -3.88
N THR A 258 15.38 1.47 -4.12
CA THR A 258 15.84 0.36 -3.27
C THR A 258 16.78 0.80 -2.15
N ALA A 259 17.19 2.06 -2.11
CA ALA A 259 18.08 2.57 -1.07
C ALA A 259 17.45 2.33 0.31
N GLY A 260 18.08 1.46 1.11
CA GLY A 260 17.59 1.06 2.42
C GLY A 260 16.66 -0.16 2.46
N MET A 261 16.26 -0.74 1.32
CA MET A 261 15.51 -2.01 1.31
C MET A 261 16.37 -3.21 1.73
N ASP A 262 17.67 -3.14 1.51
CA ASP A 262 18.66 -4.16 1.91
C ASP A 262 18.98 -4.14 3.41
N GLY A 263 18.33 -3.25 4.16
CA GLY A 263 18.61 -3.04 5.58
C GLY A 263 19.79 -2.11 5.89
N SER A 264 20.54 -1.65 4.87
CA SER A 264 21.75 -0.83 5.10
C SER A 264 21.42 0.59 5.61
N ALA A 265 20.30 1.18 5.19
CA ALA A 265 19.81 2.47 5.69
C ALA A 265 18.73 2.32 6.78
N ALA A 266 18.28 1.11 7.05
CA ALA A 266 17.03 0.82 7.74
C ALA A 266 17.20 0.26 9.14
N LYS A 267 18.30 0.49 9.82
CA LYS A 267 18.36 0.25 11.28
C LYS A 267 17.49 1.27 12.01
N ARG A 268 16.17 1.21 11.72
CA ARG A 268 15.17 2.01 12.37
C ARG A 268 14.20 1.15 13.14
N GLY A 269 14.74 0.43 14.10
CA GLY A 269 13.93 -0.37 14.98
C GLY A 269 13.09 -1.40 14.21
N ASP A 270 12.02 -1.83 14.81
CA ASP A 270 11.14 -2.91 14.36
C ASP A 270 10.04 -2.45 13.39
N LYS A 271 10.25 -1.34 12.65
CA LYS A 271 9.24 -0.81 11.73
C LYS A 271 9.11 -1.68 10.49
N PRO A 272 7.89 -2.08 10.12
CA PRO A 272 7.65 -2.81 8.90
C PRO A 272 8.01 -1.97 7.68
N ARG A 273 8.39 -2.65 6.60
CA ARG A 273 8.73 -2.05 5.31
C ARG A 273 7.72 -2.49 4.27
N GLU A 274 7.37 -1.57 3.40
CA GLU A 274 6.50 -1.84 2.26
C GLU A 274 7.08 -1.25 1.00
N ARG A 275 7.04 -2.01 -0.08
CA ARG A 275 7.38 -1.54 -1.43
C ARG A 275 6.15 -1.56 -2.31
N CYS A 276 5.80 -0.42 -2.88
CA CYS A 276 4.77 -0.38 -3.90
C CYS A 276 5.35 -0.58 -5.31
N SER A 277 4.58 -1.27 -6.15
CA SER A 277 4.88 -1.52 -7.56
C SER A 277 3.57 -1.65 -8.33
N THR A 278 3.61 -1.77 -9.65
CA THR A 278 2.42 -1.72 -10.48
C THR A 278 2.28 -2.94 -11.39
N MET A 279 1.04 -3.37 -11.69
CA MET A 279 0.75 -4.41 -12.69
C MET A 279 0.92 -3.88 -14.11
N GLN A 280 0.54 -2.61 -14.37
CA GLN A 280 0.74 -1.93 -15.63
C GLN A 280 2.07 -1.18 -15.60
N LYS A 281 2.97 -1.44 -16.56
CA LYS A 281 4.35 -0.93 -16.54
C LYS A 281 4.39 0.61 -16.54
N HIS A 282 5.18 1.18 -15.62
CA HIS A 282 5.55 2.59 -15.56
C HIS A 282 4.40 3.58 -15.36
N VAL A 283 3.26 3.15 -14.81
CA VAL A 283 2.12 4.01 -14.55
C VAL A 283 1.30 3.50 -13.35
N TRP A 284 0.75 4.41 -12.55
CA TRP A 284 -0.10 4.05 -11.41
C TRP A 284 -1.58 4.01 -11.80
N GLY A 285 -2.10 5.09 -12.38
CA GLY A 285 -3.44 5.14 -12.94
C GLY A 285 -3.54 4.42 -14.30
N TYR A 286 -4.77 4.13 -14.75
CA TYR A 286 -5.00 3.42 -16.00
C TYR A 286 -4.43 4.16 -17.23
N LYS A 287 -3.73 3.41 -18.09
CA LYS A 287 -3.26 3.88 -19.41
C LYS A 287 -3.70 2.93 -20.51
N LEU A 288 -4.38 3.45 -21.53
CA LEU A 288 -5.02 2.63 -22.58
C LEU A 288 -4.04 1.75 -23.35
N GLN A 289 -2.86 2.26 -23.68
CA GLN A 289 -1.83 1.56 -24.46
C GLN A 289 -0.64 1.11 -23.60
N GLY A 290 -0.88 0.89 -22.30
CA GLY A 290 0.18 0.45 -21.38
C GLY A 290 0.35 -1.07 -21.41
N GLU A 291 1.61 -1.51 -21.37
CA GLU A 291 1.96 -2.91 -21.19
C GLU A 291 1.73 -3.36 -19.75
N PHE A 292 1.43 -4.65 -19.57
CA PHE A 292 1.36 -5.28 -18.26
C PHE A 292 2.57 -6.21 -18.03
N TYR A 293 2.96 -6.35 -16.80
CA TYR A 293 3.85 -7.44 -16.38
C TYR A 293 3.11 -8.77 -16.48
N SER A 294 3.86 -9.87 -16.58
CA SER A 294 3.28 -11.21 -16.54
C SER A 294 2.92 -11.62 -15.10
N SER A 295 2.08 -12.63 -14.95
CA SER A 295 1.72 -13.18 -13.64
C SER A 295 2.94 -13.77 -12.93
N GLU A 296 3.85 -14.39 -13.68
CA GLU A 296 5.11 -14.97 -13.19
C GLU A 296 6.03 -13.87 -12.63
N GLU A 297 6.14 -12.73 -13.35
CA GLU A 297 6.92 -11.57 -12.88
C GLU A 297 6.37 -11.03 -11.56
N MET A 298 5.03 -11.00 -11.39
CA MET A 298 4.40 -10.51 -10.16
C MET A 298 4.57 -11.47 -8.98
N VAL A 299 4.49 -12.78 -9.20
CA VAL A 299 4.82 -13.81 -8.20
C VAL A 299 6.28 -13.70 -7.80
N ALA A 300 7.19 -13.58 -8.77
CA ALA A 300 8.62 -13.39 -8.53
C ALA A 300 8.91 -12.14 -7.71
N LEU A 301 8.22 -11.04 -8.00
CA LEU A 301 8.34 -9.79 -7.27
C LEU A 301 7.89 -9.96 -5.80
N LEU A 302 6.77 -10.65 -5.57
CA LEU A 302 6.27 -10.96 -4.23
C LEU A 302 7.27 -11.79 -3.43
N ALA A 303 7.78 -12.88 -4.00
CA ALA A 303 8.77 -13.73 -3.36
C ALA A 303 10.07 -12.97 -2.99
N ARG A 304 10.59 -12.15 -3.92
CA ARG A 304 11.78 -11.33 -3.68
C ARG A 304 11.59 -10.27 -2.59
N ASN A 305 10.39 -9.69 -2.48
CA ASN A 305 10.10 -8.75 -1.39
C ASN A 305 9.96 -9.49 -0.05
N ALA A 306 9.24 -10.59 -0.01
CA ALA A 306 9.10 -11.41 1.21
C ALA A 306 10.47 -11.88 1.72
N ALA A 307 11.37 -12.31 0.83
CA ALA A 307 12.74 -12.71 1.16
C ALA A 307 13.59 -11.57 1.78
N LYS A 308 13.19 -10.33 1.61
CA LYS A 308 13.79 -9.14 2.24
C LYS A 308 13.02 -8.68 3.50
N GLY A 309 11.98 -9.40 3.89
CA GLY A 309 11.08 -9.01 4.97
C GLY A 309 10.28 -7.74 4.66
N VAL A 310 9.95 -7.52 3.39
CA VAL A 310 9.25 -6.32 2.87
C VAL A 310 7.88 -6.73 2.34
N ASN A 311 6.84 -5.96 2.67
CA ASN A 311 5.53 -6.13 2.09
C ASN A 311 5.52 -5.67 0.63
N LEU A 312 4.79 -6.38 -0.23
CA LEU A 312 4.48 -5.90 -1.58
C LEU A 312 3.09 -5.25 -1.57
N LEU A 313 3.02 -3.98 -1.96
CA LEU A 313 1.79 -3.27 -2.28
C LEU A 313 1.68 -3.17 -3.81
N LEU A 314 0.87 -4.05 -4.43
CA LEU A 314 0.80 -4.19 -5.87
C LEU A 314 -0.36 -3.38 -6.46
N ASN A 315 -0.04 -2.38 -7.28
CA ASN A 315 -1.01 -1.43 -7.80
C ASN A 315 -1.78 -1.91 -9.03
N VAL A 316 -3.05 -1.54 -9.06
CA VAL A 316 -3.92 -1.57 -10.22
C VAL A 316 -4.54 -0.20 -10.46
N GLY A 317 -4.59 0.22 -11.74
CA GLY A 317 -5.33 1.41 -12.19
C GLY A 317 -6.65 0.97 -12.83
N PRO A 318 -7.81 1.17 -12.17
CA PRO A 318 -9.12 0.89 -12.77
C PRO A 318 -9.42 1.81 -13.96
N ARG A 319 -10.25 1.33 -14.87
CA ARG A 319 -10.77 2.11 -16.00
C ARG A 319 -11.80 3.14 -15.52
N ALA A 320 -12.11 4.09 -16.38
CA ALA A 320 -13.08 5.16 -16.08
C ALA A 320 -14.50 4.64 -15.80
N ASP A 321 -14.87 3.48 -16.35
CA ASP A 321 -16.17 2.85 -16.14
C ASP A 321 -16.28 2.13 -14.78
N GLY A 322 -15.18 2.00 -14.03
CA GLY A 322 -15.15 1.31 -12.75
C GLY A 322 -14.78 -0.18 -12.83
N GLU A 323 -14.41 -0.68 -14.02
CA GLU A 323 -13.89 -2.04 -14.16
C GLU A 323 -12.37 -2.08 -14.05
N LEU A 324 -11.84 -3.15 -13.45
CA LEU A 324 -10.40 -3.41 -13.56
C LEU A 324 -10.06 -3.85 -14.99
N PRO A 325 -8.86 -3.52 -15.49
CA PRO A 325 -8.39 -4.07 -16.76
C PRO A 325 -8.43 -5.60 -16.76
N PRO A 326 -8.82 -6.26 -17.87
CA PRO A 326 -8.86 -7.72 -17.96
C PRO A 326 -7.51 -8.38 -17.62
N GLN A 327 -6.41 -7.72 -17.96
CA GLN A 327 -5.05 -8.19 -17.65
C GLN A 327 -4.81 -8.22 -16.14
N ALA A 328 -5.32 -7.22 -15.39
CA ALA A 328 -5.20 -7.19 -13.94
C ALA A 328 -5.98 -8.36 -13.30
N TYR A 329 -7.20 -8.65 -13.76
CA TYR A 329 -7.94 -9.83 -13.29
C TYR A 329 -7.20 -11.15 -13.59
N ALA A 330 -6.53 -11.26 -14.74
CA ALA A 330 -5.73 -12.45 -15.07
C ALA A 330 -4.54 -12.61 -14.10
N ILE A 331 -3.80 -11.53 -13.85
CA ILE A 331 -2.67 -11.52 -12.90
C ILE A 331 -3.16 -11.89 -11.49
N LEU A 332 -4.22 -11.26 -11.00
CA LEU A 332 -4.78 -11.54 -9.67
C LEU A 332 -5.20 -12.99 -9.51
N ARG A 333 -5.90 -13.55 -10.50
CA ARG A 333 -6.32 -14.96 -10.51
C ARG A 333 -5.11 -15.90 -10.44
N ASP A 334 -4.09 -15.62 -11.22
CA ASP A 334 -2.91 -16.49 -11.34
C ASP A 334 -2.04 -16.40 -10.08
N MET A 335 -1.84 -15.19 -9.55
CA MET A 335 -1.22 -14.99 -8.23
C MET A 335 -1.99 -15.75 -7.15
N GLY A 336 -3.32 -15.71 -7.16
CA GLY A 336 -4.16 -16.43 -6.20
C GLY A 336 -4.01 -17.95 -6.28
N ARG A 337 -3.84 -18.51 -7.48
CA ARG A 337 -3.53 -19.96 -7.65
C ARG A 337 -2.21 -20.30 -6.99
N TRP A 338 -1.17 -19.51 -7.25
CA TRP A 338 0.14 -19.73 -6.66
C TRP A 338 0.12 -19.53 -5.13
N MET A 339 -0.53 -18.47 -4.63
CA MET A 339 -0.64 -18.16 -3.20
C MET A 339 -1.38 -19.23 -2.40
N ARG A 340 -2.42 -19.86 -2.95
CA ARG A 340 -3.11 -20.98 -2.27
C ARG A 340 -2.18 -22.15 -1.99
N ALA A 341 -1.24 -22.41 -2.88
CA ALA A 341 -0.30 -23.51 -2.70
C ALA A 341 0.94 -23.11 -1.87
N ASN A 342 1.38 -21.86 -1.99
CA ASN A 342 2.69 -21.43 -1.49
C ASN A 342 2.61 -20.33 -0.42
N GLY A 343 1.43 -19.83 -0.03
CA GLY A 343 1.28 -18.70 0.88
C GLY A 343 1.97 -18.86 2.23
N ALA A 344 2.17 -20.08 2.71
CA ALA A 344 2.93 -20.35 3.93
C ALA A 344 4.39 -19.89 3.85
N SER A 345 4.96 -19.80 2.64
CA SER A 345 6.32 -19.27 2.43
C SER A 345 6.38 -17.74 2.37
N ILE A 346 5.22 -17.06 2.41
CA ILE A 346 5.11 -15.61 2.25
C ILE A 346 4.66 -14.96 3.57
N TYR A 347 3.46 -15.32 4.07
CA TYR A 347 2.88 -14.66 5.24
C TYR A 347 3.63 -14.96 6.52
N ALA A 348 3.78 -13.94 7.38
CA ALA A 348 4.41 -14.06 8.69
C ALA A 348 5.79 -14.74 8.67
N THR A 349 6.54 -14.56 7.58
CA THR A 349 7.92 -15.03 7.43
C THR A 349 8.92 -13.89 7.62
N ASP A 350 10.13 -14.22 8.02
CA ASP A 350 11.27 -13.33 8.03
C ASP A 350 12.14 -13.56 6.78
N ALA A 351 13.11 -12.64 6.56
CA ALA A 351 14.11 -12.83 5.52
C ALA A 351 14.92 -14.12 5.79
N GLY A 352 15.05 -14.95 4.77
CA GLY A 352 15.90 -16.15 4.85
C GLY A 352 17.36 -15.83 4.56
N GLU A 353 18.23 -16.73 4.96
CA GLU A 353 19.69 -16.58 4.83
C GLU A 353 20.26 -17.11 3.51
N VAL A 354 19.45 -17.75 2.66
CA VAL A 354 19.91 -18.37 1.42
C VAL A 354 19.52 -17.52 0.23
N ALA A 355 20.51 -17.12 -0.56
CA ALA A 355 20.31 -16.42 -1.82
C ALA A 355 21.36 -16.82 -2.85
N CYS A 356 20.95 -16.91 -4.12
CA CYS A 356 21.81 -16.99 -5.27
C CYS A 356 21.42 -15.87 -6.23
N GLY A 357 21.91 -14.66 -5.94
CA GLY A 357 21.43 -13.44 -6.59
C GLY A 357 19.92 -13.27 -6.42
N ASP A 358 19.25 -12.80 -7.47
CA ASP A 358 17.79 -12.70 -7.53
C ASP A 358 17.11 -13.96 -8.12
N ALA A 359 17.91 -14.99 -8.48
CA ALA A 359 17.41 -16.21 -9.10
C ALA A 359 16.85 -17.22 -8.09
N VAL A 360 17.51 -17.33 -6.91
CA VAL A 360 17.01 -18.09 -5.78
C VAL A 360 17.07 -17.18 -4.54
N VAL A 361 15.94 -17.03 -3.87
CA VAL A 361 15.85 -16.28 -2.61
C VAL A 361 15.20 -17.14 -1.53
N SER A 362 15.21 -16.75 -0.28
CA SER A 362 14.60 -17.54 0.77
C SER A 362 13.84 -16.70 1.78
N THR A 363 12.83 -17.34 2.38
CA THR A 363 12.12 -16.84 3.56
C THR A 363 12.23 -17.86 4.69
N ARG A 364 12.03 -17.41 5.92
CA ARG A 364 12.08 -18.26 7.10
C ARG A 364 10.80 -18.10 7.93
N GLY A 365 10.13 -19.22 8.13
CA GLY A 365 9.00 -19.31 9.06
C GLY A 365 9.46 -19.14 10.51
N ARG A 366 8.60 -18.63 11.36
CA ARG A 366 8.87 -18.46 12.81
C ARG A 366 9.14 -19.77 13.55
N ASP A 367 8.70 -20.89 12.99
CA ASP A 367 8.99 -22.25 13.46
C ASP A 367 10.39 -22.74 13.04
N GLY A 368 11.16 -21.92 12.32
CA GLY A 368 12.47 -22.24 11.80
C GLY A 368 12.48 -22.97 10.45
N THR A 369 11.32 -23.20 9.84
CA THR A 369 11.23 -23.75 8.48
C THR A 369 11.87 -22.79 7.47
N LEU A 370 12.74 -23.29 6.61
CA LEU A 370 13.31 -22.52 5.50
C LEU A 370 12.53 -22.79 4.22
N TYR A 371 12.13 -21.75 3.53
CA TYR A 371 11.52 -21.84 2.20
C TYR A 371 12.49 -21.29 1.16
N LEU A 372 12.89 -22.12 0.21
CA LEU A 372 13.72 -21.74 -0.93
C LEU A 372 12.80 -21.44 -2.12
N HIS A 373 12.91 -20.24 -2.63
CA HIS A 373 12.16 -19.74 -3.78
C HIS A 373 13.05 -19.76 -5.01
N PHE A 374 12.82 -20.70 -5.93
CA PHE A 374 13.49 -20.77 -7.24
C PHE A 374 12.74 -19.89 -8.23
N VAL A 375 13.01 -18.60 -8.15
CA VAL A 375 12.29 -17.55 -8.88
C VAL A 375 12.65 -17.51 -10.36
N ASP A 376 13.92 -17.82 -10.70
CA ASP A 376 14.36 -17.97 -12.08
C ASP A 376 14.05 -19.37 -12.58
N PRO A 377 13.21 -19.53 -13.64
CA PRO A 377 12.83 -20.84 -14.14
C PRO A 377 13.98 -21.64 -14.73
N THR A 378 15.11 -21.02 -15.04
CA THR A 378 16.31 -21.69 -15.59
C THR A 378 17.20 -22.32 -14.51
N VAL A 379 17.03 -21.89 -13.24
CA VAL A 379 17.82 -22.37 -12.11
C VAL A 379 17.11 -23.52 -11.42
N THR A 380 17.79 -24.66 -11.32
CA THR A 380 17.25 -25.88 -10.71
C THR A 380 18.05 -26.37 -9.50
N LYS A 381 19.11 -25.66 -9.12
CA LYS A 381 19.96 -26.04 -7.98
C LYS A 381 20.38 -24.83 -7.16
N VAL A 382 20.45 -25.03 -5.84
CA VAL A 382 21.07 -24.08 -4.92
C VAL A 382 21.88 -24.83 -3.86
N ALA A 383 23.05 -24.29 -3.52
CA ALA A 383 23.88 -24.79 -2.44
C ALA A 383 23.90 -23.78 -1.30
N PHE A 384 23.82 -24.25 -0.05
CA PHE A 384 23.92 -23.42 1.13
C PHE A 384 24.51 -24.18 2.32
N ARG A 385 25.06 -23.46 3.29
CA ARG A 385 25.56 -24.02 4.54
C ARG A 385 24.43 -24.09 5.56
N PRO A 386 23.85 -25.25 5.88
CA PRO A 386 22.82 -25.37 6.89
C PRO A 386 23.43 -25.30 8.29
N ALA A 387 22.75 -24.58 9.21
CA ALA A 387 23.17 -24.53 10.63
C ALA A 387 22.89 -25.84 11.40
N ARG A 388 22.00 -26.67 10.88
CA ARG A 388 21.61 -28.00 11.40
C ARG A 388 21.46 -28.96 10.23
N PRO A 389 21.58 -30.30 10.45
CA PRO A 389 21.36 -31.27 9.39
C PRO A 389 19.98 -31.12 8.74
N VAL A 390 19.94 -31.14 7.42
CA VAL A 390 18.68 -31.13 6.68
C VAL A 390 17.97 -32.48 6.84
N VAL A 391 16.74 -32.46 7.34
CA VAL A 391 15.90 -33.62 7.52
C VAL A 391 15.10 -33.92 6.24
N SER A 392 14.51 -32.89 5.64
CA SER A 392 13.73 -33.03 4.41
C SER A 392 13.75 -31.76 3.56
N ALA A 393 13.58 -31.96 2.24
CA ALA A 393 13.27 -30.93 1.28
C ALA A 393 12.09 -31.39 0.43
N THR A 394 11.01 -30.62 0.38
CA THR A 394 9.79 -30.96 -0.34
C THR A 394 9.26 -29.76 -1.11
N CYS A 395 8.76 -30.00 -2.33
CA CYS A 395 8.00 -28.98 -3.05
C CYS A 395 6.77 -28.58 -2.23
N LEU A 396 6.63 -27.29 -1.91
CA LEU A 396 5.55 -26.83 -1.04
C LEU A 396 4.16 -27.03 -1.67
N ALA A 397 4.06 -26.84 -2.98
CA ALA A 397 2.80 -26.95 -3.71
C ALA A 397 2.28 -28.38 -3.85
N THR A 398 3.17 -29.36 -3.99
CA THR A 398 2.80 -30.75 -4.30
C THR A 398 3.08 -31.73 -3.15
N GLY A 399 3.96 -31.37 -2.21
CA GLY A 399 4.47 -32.26 -1.17
C GLY A 399 5.49 -33.27 -1.68
N SER A 400 5.86 -33.26 -2.97
CA SER A 400 6.85 -34.20 -3.52
C SER A 400 8.24 -33.93 -2.95
N ALA A 401 9.02 -35.01 -2.71
CA ALA A 401 10.38 -34.88 -2.23
C ALA A 401 11.30 -34.28 -3.31
N GLU A 402 12.16 -33.37 -2.89
CA GLU A 402 13.24 -32.82 -3.70
C GLU A 402 14.58 -33.42 -3.30
N LYS A 403 15.50 -33.49 -4.25
CA LYS A 403 16.80 -34.08 -4.00
C LYS A 403 17.68 -33.18 -3.13
N VAL A 404 18.25 -33.78 -2.07
CA VAL A 404 19.24 -33.09 -1.20
C VAL A 404 20.51 -33.94 -1.18
N GLU A 405 21.65 -33.33 -1.43
CA GLU A 405 22.96 -33.92 -1.35
C GLU A 405 23.86 -33.11 -0.43
N MET A 406 24.54 -33.76 0.48
CA MET A 406 25.55 -33.09 1.33
C MET A 406 26.92 -33.17 0.67
N THR A 407 27.58 -32.05 0.51
CA THR A 407 28.95 -32.00 0.00
C THR A 407 29.95 -32.39 1.09
N PRO A 408 31.19 -32.83 0.72
CA PRO A 408 32.25 -33.07 1.70
C PRO A 408 32.59 -31.82 2.54
N SER A 409 32.35 -30.59 2.03
CA SER A 409 32.50 -29.36 2.76
C SER A 409 31.38 -29.11 3.76
N GLY A 410 30.31 -29.90 3.77
CA GLY A 410 29.16 -29.75 4.67
C GLY A 410 28.07 -28.81 4.16
N ASP A 411 28.08 -28.45 2.88
CA ASP A 411 27.00 -27.69 2.27
C ASP A 411 25.89 -28.63 1.80
N ALA A 412 24.63 -28.20 1.94
CA ALA A 412 23.48 -28.87 1.35
C ALA A 412 23.26 -28.34 -0.07
N VAL A 413 23.11 -29.24 -1.04
CA VAL A 413 22.73 -28.94 -2.42
C VAL A 413 21.32 -29.43 -2.64
N VAL A 414 20.37 -28.51 -2.78
CA VAL A 414 18.99 -28.82 -3.12
C VAL A 414 18.83 -28.74 -4.64
N THR A 415 18.29 -29.79 -5.23
CA THR A 415 17.99 -29.88 -6.68
C THR A 415 16.50 -30.11 -6.84
N ILE A 416 15.84 -29.24 -7.59
CA ILE A 416 14.40 -29.32 -7.86
C ILE A 416 14.08 -30.03 -9.17
N SER A 417 12.89 -30.61 -9.20
CA SER A 417 12.27 -31.16 -10.40
C SER A 417 11.17 -30.25 -10.88
N ARG A 418 11.46 -29.39 -11.86
CA ARG A 418 10.48 -28.48 -12.43
C ARG A 418 9.78 -29.09 -13.63
N ALA A 419 8.46 -28.96 -13.73
CA ALA A 419 7.71 -29.35 -14.91
C ALA A 419 8.12 -28.49 -16.12
N ALA A 420 8.16 -29.09 -17.30
CA ALA A 420 8.49 -28.37 -18.52
C ALA A 420 7.47 -27.25 -18.78
N GLY A 421 7.97 -26.02 -19.00
CA GLY A 421 7.14 -24.84 -19.24
C GLY A 421 6.57 -24.18 -17.99
N ASP A 422 6.87 -24.68 -16.77
CA ASP A 422 6.51 -24.01 -15.53
C ASP A 422 7.47 -22.83 -15.28
N ALA A 423 6.96 -21.62 -15.46
CA ALA A 423 7.71 -20.38 -15.28
C ALA A 423 7.47 -19.71 -13.90
N TYR A 424 6.56 -20.26 -13.09
CA TYR A 424 6.30 -19.72 -11.76
C TYR A 424 7.40 -20.07 -10.76
N ASP A 425 7.51 -19.29 -9.70
CA ASP A 425 8.40 -19.57 -8.58
C ASP A 425 8.10 -20.95 -7.99
N HIS A 426 9.12 -21.82 -7.99
CA HIS A 426 9.05 -23.16 -7.40
C HIS A 426 9.57 -23.10 -5.96
N VAL A 427 8.69 -23.37 -5.00
CA VAL A 427 9.01 -23.23 -3.58
C VAL A 427 9.34 -24.59 -2.96
N VAL A 428 10.51 -24.66 -2.33
CA VAL A 428 10.95 -25.83 -1.56
C VAL A 428 10.91 -25.55 -0.07
N ARG A 429 10.15 -26.32 0.66
CA ARG A 429 10.16 -26.35 2.11
C ARG A 429 11.30 -27.22 2.61
N VAL A 430 12.22 -26.65 3.38
CA VAL A 430 13.35 -27.35 4.00
C VAL A 430 13.16 -27.39 5.52
N THR A 431 13.26 -28.58 6.11
CA THR A 431 13.21 -28.80 7.56
C THR A 431 14.55 -29.33 8.10
N PHE A 432 14.82 -29.03 9.38
CA PHE A 432 16.09 -29.33 10.04
C PHE A 432 15.90 -30.14 11.31
#